data_86fd738d84e5bea626fd8c909bbc6ecd
#
_entry.id   86fd738d84e5bea626fd8c909bbc6ecd
#
_cell.length_a   1.000
_cell.length_b   1.000
_cell.length_c   1.000
_cell.angle_alpha   90.00
_cell.angle_beta   90.00
_cell.angle_gamma   90.00
#
_symmetry.space_group_name_H-M   'P 1'
#
loop_
_entity.id
_entity.type
_entity.pdbx_description
1 polymer ?
#
loop_
_entity_poly.entity_id
_entity_poly.type
_entity_poly.pdbx_seq_one_letter_code
_entity_poly.pdbx_strand_id
1 'polypeptide(L)'
;MAVLFNKRYIRWSPLQPVPPSFEFTTSYHLCELLLVGDEAFPVLVSTSGQVLIAASCYEKGRMVVVSHEGILKDSKFSQFLRNAVEWLKPSPEALVGVHPRLDSLCQSLLGGDVKVQAGAELSPSLGVYCMDAYDSTRAKDLVGFVKRGGGLLVGGQAWHWASRHGKEKVLFEFPGNQVTSVADVYFTGSERETGTFSVSKEMLRIPLITQ
;
A
#
# COMPACT_ATOMS: atom_id res chain seq x y z
N MET A 1 -17.54 1.88 -5.52
CA MET A 1 -17.17 0.46 -5.44
C MET A 1 -16.28 0.26 -4.22
N ALA A 2 -16.67 -0.58 -3.27
CA ALA A 2 -15.99 -0.72 -1.99
C ALA A 2 -15.14 -2.00 -2.00
N VAL A 3 -13.83 -1.87 -1.86
CA VAL A 3 -12.94 -2.97 -1.47
C VAL A 3 -13.03 -3.08 0.04
N LEU A 4 -13.62 -4.14 0.56
CA LEU A 4 -13.66 -4.41 2.00
C LEU A 4 -12.45 -5.26 2.38
N PHE A 5 -11.62 -4.69 3.24
CA PHE A 5 -10.54 -5.41 3.90
C PHE A 5 -11.13 -6.17 5.09
N ASN A 6 -11.18 -7.49 5.05
CA ASN A 6 -11.50 -8.31 6.22
C ASN A 6 -10.20 -8.80 6.86
N LYS A 7 -10.23 -9.24 8.14
CA LYS A 7 -9.06 -9.58 8.98
C LYS A 7 -8.00 -10.50 8.35
N ARG A 8 -8.33 -11.19 7.25
CA ARG A 8 -7.41 -12.03 6.46
C ARG A 8 -7.65 -11.99 4.96
N TYR A 9 -8.67 -11.22 4.47
CA TYR A 9 -9.01 -11.24 3.05
C TYR A 9 -9.61 -9.91 2.64
N ILE A 10 -9.29 -9.47 1.44
CA ILE A 10 -10.00 -8.38 0.78
C ILE A 10 -11.28 -8.99 0.21
N ARG A 11 -12.44 -8.58 0.74
CA ARG A 11 -13.73 -8.88 0.15
C ARG A 11 -14.34 -7.64 -0.47
N TRP A 12 -14.91 -7.83 -1.63
CA TRP A 12 -15.78 -6.84 -2.25
C TRP A 12 -17.10 -6.79 -1.47
N SER A 13 -17.58 -5.58 -1.14
CA SER A 13 -18.86 -5.45 -0.43
C SER A 13 -20.03 -6.01 -1.26
N PRO A 14 -20.91 -6.84 -0.69
CA PRO A 14 -22.06 -7.39 -1.40
C PRO A 14 -23.19 -6.39 -1.66
N LEU A 15 -23.07 -5.12 -1.26
CA LEU A 15 -24.15 -4.13 -1.33
C LEU A 15 -24.35 -3.50 -2.72
N GLN A 16 -23.52 -3.83 -3.71
CA GLN A 16 -23.80 -3.54 -5.12
C GLN A 16 -23.36 -4.72 -5.99
N PRO A 17 -24.07 -5.02 -7.10
CA PRO A 17 -23.59 -6.03 -8.04
C PRO A 17 -22.23 -5.55 -8.61
N VAL A 18 -21.17 -6.16 -8.12
CA VAL A 18 -19.82 -5.87 -8.60
C VAL A 18 -19.70 -6.53 -9.97
N PRO A 19 -19.24 -5.82 -11.00
CA PRO A 19 -18.93 -6.44 -12.28
C PRO A 19 -17.96 -7.62 -12.07
N PRO A 20 -18.00 -8.63 -12.90
CA PRO A 20 -17.23 -9.87 -12.74
C PRO A 20 -15.71 -9.63 -12.73
N SER A 21 -15.24 -8.49 -13.22
CA SER A 21 -13.86 -8.02 -13.13
C SER A 21 -13.85 -6.51 -12.91
N PHE A 22 -12.89 -6.03 -12.14
CA PHE A 22 -12.58 -4.62 -12.00
C PHE A 22 -11.28 -4.35 -12.75
N GLU A 23 -11.30 -3.35 -13.61
CA GLU A 23 -10.10 -2.90 -14.30
C GLU A 23 -9.40 -1.80 -13.51
N PHE A 24 -8.16 -2.05 -13.14
CA PHE A 24 -7.25 -1.07 -12.57
C PHE A 24 -6.32 -0.59 -13.69
N THR A 25 -6.66 0.53 -14.29
CA THR A 25 -5.88 1.11 -15.39
C THR A 25 -4.93 2.17 -14.87
N THR A 26 -3.66 2.05 -15.21
CA THR A 26 -2.65 3.03 -14.85
C THR A 26 -1.65 3.28 -15.98
N SER A 27 -1.22 4.54 -16.11
CA SER A 27 -0.08 4.93 -16.94
C SER A 27 1.24 4.94 -16.16
N TYR A 28 1.22 4.64 -14.86
CA TYR A 28 2.43 4.58 -14.05
C TYR A 28 3.20 3.28 -14.31
N HIS A 29 4.51 3.39 -14.41
CA HIS A 29 5.42 2.24 -14.46
C HIS A 29 5.58 1.68 -13.05
N LEU A 30 4.80 0.66 -12.73
CA LEU A 30 4.78 0.03 -11.41
C LEU A 30 6.05 -0.79 -11.19
N CYS A 31 6.48 -0.95 -9.95
CA CYS A 31 7.44 -2.00 -9.61
C CYS A 31 6.70 -3.26 -9.12
N GLU A 32 7.38 -4.40 -9.15
CA GLU A 32 6.88 -5.61 -8.52
C GLU A 32 7.11 -5.54 -7.01
N LEU A 33 6.14 -6.03 -6.24
CA LEU A 33 6.28 -6.28 -4.82
C LEU A 33 6.55 -7.77 -4.57
N LEU A 34 7.57 -8.07 -3.78
CA LEU A 34 7.84 -9.42 -3.31
C LEU A 34 7.20 -9.60 -1.93
N LEU A 35 6.43 -10.67 -1.78
CA LEU A 35 5.84 -11.06 -0.50
C LEU A 35 6.60 -12.24 0.07
N VAL A 36 6.93 -12.17 1.36
CA VAL A 36 7.67 -13.20 2.09
C VAL A 36 6.89 -13.47 3.38
N GLY A 37 6.60 -14.73 3.67
CA GLY A 37 5.84 -15.07 4.88
C GLY A 37 4.32 -15.04 4.70
N ASP A 38 3.60 -15.31 5.80
CA ASP A 38 2.16 -15.61 5.77
C ASP A 38 1.26 -14.42 6.09
N GLU A 39 1.83 -13.32 6.61
CA GLU A 39 1.04 -12.17 7.04
C GLU A 39 0.83 -11.14 5.90
N ALA A 40 1.66 -11.20 4.86
CA ALA A 40 1.52 -10.38 3.66
C ALA A 40 0.62 -11.07 2.63
N PHE A 41 -0.27 -10.30 2.00
CA PHE A 41 -1.16 -10.82 0.98
C PHE A 41 -1.33 -9.82 -0.17
N PRO A 42 -1.54 -10.33 -1.40
CA PRO A 42 -1.72 -9.48 -2.57
C PRO A 42 -3.09 -8.80 -2.56
N VAL A 43 -3.11 -7.53 -2.96
CA VAL A 43 -4.33 -6.73 -3.16
C VAL A 43 -4.60 -6.55 -4.64
N LEU A 44 -3.56 -6.31 -5.43
CA LEU A 44 -3.61 -6.22 -6.88
C LEU A 44 -2.48 -7.05 -7.48
N VAL A 45 -2.84 -7.90 -8.42
CA VAL A 45 -1.90 -8.77 -9.15
C VAL A 45 -2.06 -8.53 -10.65
N SER A 46 -0.96 -8.46 -11.37
CA SER A 46 -0.97 -8.37 -12.84
C SER A 46 -1.43 -9.68 -13.47
N THR A 47 -1.75 -9.64 -14.76
CA THR A 47 -2.11 -10.84 -15.54
C THR A 47 -0.97 -11.87 -15.62
N SER A 48 0.28 -11.43 -15.39
CA SER A 48 1.47 -12.29 -15.32
C SER A 48 1.79 -12.78 -13.89
N GLY A 49 0.89 -12.56 -12.92
CA GLY A 49 1.03 -13.07 -11.54
C GLY A 49 1.87 -12.21 -10.61
N GLN A 50 2.26 -11.00 -11.02
CA GLN A 50 3.11 -10.12 -10.20
C GLN A 50 2.28 -9.25 -9.28
N VAL A 51 2.72 -9.10 -8.04
CA VAL A 51 2.03 -8.28 -7.05
C VAL A 51 2.38 -6.82 -7.26
N LEU A 52 1.35 -5.98 -7.40
CA LEU A 52 1.47 -4.54 -7.64
C LEU A 52 0.99 -3.70 -6.46
N ILE A 53 0.07 -4.24 -5.66
CA ILE A 53 -0.35 -3.68 -4.39
C ILE A 53 -0.45 -4.84 -3.40
N ALA A 54 0.07 -4.64 -2.21
CA ALA A 54 0.04 -5.62 -1.13
C ALA A 54 -0.51 -5.01 0.16
N ALA A 55 -1.04 -5.86 1.01
CA ALA A 55 -1.37 -5.51 2.39
C ALA A 55 -0.76 -6.53 3.34
N SER A 56 -0.46 -6.11 4.56
CA SER A 56 0.11 -6.98 5.57
C SER A 56 -0.30 -6.56 6.97
N CYS A 57 -0.31 -7.51 7.89
CA CYS A 57 -0.40 -7.29 9.31
C CYS A 57 1.00 -7.38 9.92
N TYR A 58 1.33 -6.46 10.82
CA TYR A 58 2.57 -6.50 11.57
C TYR A 58 2.28 -6.21 13.04
N GLU A 59 2.45 -7.21 13.89
CA GLU A 59 2.12 -7.14 15.32
C GLU A 59 0.66 -6.68 15.53
N LYS A 60 0.42 -5.48 16.04
CA LYS A 60 -0.92 -4.91 16.26
C LYS A 60 -1.40 -4.03 15.11
N GLY A 61 -0.51 -3.64 14.20
CA GLY A 61 -0.79 -2.70 13.12
C GLY A 61 -0.92 -3.35 11.76
N ARG A 62 -1.05 -2.50 10.75
CA ARG A 62 -1.32 -2.90 9.37
C ARG A 62 -0.56 -2.02 8.40
N MET A 63 -0.19 -2.59 7.26
CA MET A 63 0.42 -1.84 6.15
C MET A 63 -0.33 -2.08 4.85
N VAL A 64 -0.43 -1.04 4.01
CA VAL A 64 -0.77 -1.16 2.59
C VAL A 64 0.38 -0.56 1.80
N VAL A 65 0.94 -1.35 0.91
CA VAL A 65 2.11 -1.01 0.09
C VAL A 65 1.69 -0.93 -1.36
N VAL A 66 1.98 0.19 -2.01
CA VAL A 66 1.62 0.48 -3.40
C VAL A 66 2.89 0.69 -4.21
N SER A 67 3.02 0.00 -5.31
CA SER A 67 4.25 -0.09 -6.11
C SER A 67 4.59 1.17 -6.93
N HIS A 68 3.85 2.27 -6.74
CA HIS A 68 4.15 3.58 -7.29
C HIS A 68 3.41 4.68 -6.50
N GLU A 69 4.11 5.71 -6.04
CA GLU A 69 3.51 6.83 -5.28
C GLU A 69 2.50 7.66 -6.09
N GLY A 70 2.57 7.61 -7.40
CA GLY A 70 1.59 8.26 -8.28
C GLY A 70 0.16 7.78 -8.03
N ILE A 71 -0.02 6.51 -7.65
CA ILE A 71 -1.34 5.96 -7.28
C ILE A 71 -1.90 6.69 -6.06
N LEU A 72 -1.04 7.08 -5.10
CA LEU A 72 -1.45 7.82 -3.91
C LEU A 72 -1.87 9.26 -4.22
N LYS A 73 -1.46 9.78 -5.39
CA LYS A 73 -1.68 11.17 -5.81
C LYS A 73 -2.79 11.35 -6.85
N ASP A 74 -3.28 10.27 -7.43
CA ASP A 74 -4.23 10.30 -8.54
C ASP A 74 -5.66 10.05 -8.04
N SER A 75 -6.52 11.03 -8.23
CA SER A 75 -7.92 11.03 -7.78
C SER A 75 -8.76 9.89 -8.35
N LYS A 76 -8.38 9.30 -9.49
CA LYS A 76 -9.08 8.13 -10.04
C LYS A 76 -9.03 6.91 -9.10
N PHE A 77 -8.03 6.84 -8.22
CA PHE A 77 -7.90 5.78 -7.21
C PHE A 77 -8.53 6.15 -5.86
N SER A 78 -9.21 7.29 -5.74
CA SER A 78 -9.73 7.80 -4.47
C SER A 78 -10.60 6.79 -3.70
N GLN A 79 -11.42 6.00 -4.40
CA GLN A 79 -12.23 4.97 -3.75
C GLN A 79 -11.36 3.85 -3.15
N PHE A 80 -10.34 3.40 -3.88
CA PHE A 80 -9.38 2.42 -3.36
C PHE A 80 -8.63 2.99 -2.15
N LEU A 81 -8.16 4.23 -2.24
CA LEU A 81 -7.38 4.87 -1.18
C LEU A 81 -8.22 5.07 0.09
N ARG A 82 -9.48 5.48 -0.02
CA ARG A 82 -10.40 5.55 1.12
C ARG A 82 -10.58 4.19 1.79
N ASN A 83 -10.81 3.13 1.00
CA ASN A 83 -10.97 1.79 1.54
C ASN A 83 -9.70 1.27 2.21
N ALA A 84 -8.53 1.56 1.63
CA ALA A 84 -7.24 1.20 2.21
C ALA A 84 -7.02 1.91 3.55
N VAL A 85 -7.29 3.21 3.61
CA VAL A 85 -7.21 4.00 4.86
C VAL A 85 -8.20 3.47 5.90
N GLU A 86 -9.44 3.17 5.51
CA GLU A 86 -10.43 2.63 6.44
C GLU A 86 -10.00 1.27 7.02
N TRP A 87 -9.41 0.41 6.20
CA TRP A 87 -8.85 -0.86 6.70
C TRP A 87 -7.65 -0.65 7.64
N LEU A 88 -6.84 0.38 7.39
CA LEU A 88 -5.66 0.69 8.19
C LEU A 88 -5.99 1.29 9.55
N LYS A 89 -7.16 1.93 9.71
CA LYS A 89 -7.55 2.57 10.97
C LYS A 89 -7.61 1.58 12.13
N PRO A 90 -6.98 1.89 13.27
CA PRO A 90 -7.13 1.09 14.49
C PRO A 90 -8.51 1.29 15.15
N SER A 91 -9.16 2.40 14.89
CA SER A 91 -10.53 2.73 15.35
C SER A 91 -11.24 3.62 14.33
N PRO A 92 -12.59 3.68 14.30
CA PRO A 92 -13.34 4.52 13.36
C PRO A 92 -12.95 6.00 13.42
N GLU A 93 -12.64 6.51 14.63
CA GLU A 93 -12.31 7.91 14.88
C GLU A 93 -10.82 8.25 14.70
N ALA A 94 -10.01 7.30 14.26
CA ALA A 94 -8.58 7.47 14.13
C ALA A 94 -8.22 8.61 13.16
N LEU A 95 -7.29 9.48 13.61
CA LEU A 95 -6.78 10.57 12.79
C LEU A 95 -5.80 10.03 11.74
N VAL A 96 -5.97 10.49 10.51
CA VAL A 96 -5.13 10.12 9.36
C VAL A 96 -4.16 11.27 9.07
N GLY A 97 -2.88 11.05 9.27
CA GLY A 97 -1.83 11.99 8.88
C GLY A 97 -1.36 11.74 7.47
N VAL A 98 -1.24 12.80 6.68
CA VAL A 98 -0.73 12.74 5.31
C VAL A 98 0.54 13.55 5.22
N HIS A 99 1.64 12.89 4.82
CA HIS A 99 2.94 13.52 4.64
C HIS A 99 2.87 14.67 3.62
N PRO A 100 3.60 15.79 3.80
CA PRO A 100 3.53 16.98 2.92
C PRO A 100 3.71 16.69 1.42
N ARG A 101 4.48 15.68 1.06
CA ARG A 101 4.68 15.29 -0.35
C ARG A 101 3.46 14.63 -1.01
N LEU A 102 2.41 14.35 -0.24
CA LEU A 102 1.18 13.69 -0.70
C LEU A 102 -0.07 14.57 -0.56
N ASP A 103 0.06 15.88 -0.67
CA ASP A 103 -1.07 16.82 -0.46
C ASP A 103 -2.32 16.47 -1.28
N SER A 104 -2.16 15.98 -2.52
CA SER A 104 -3.28 15.56 -3.36
C SER A 104 -4.06 14.37 -2.78
N LEU A 105 -3.42 13.51 -1.95
CA LEU A 105 -4.11 12.43 -1.24
C LEU A 105 -5.17 12.98 -0.28
N CYS A 106 -4.90 14.10 0.37
CA CYS A 106 -5.87 14.75 1.25
C CYS A 106 -7.19 15.01 0.54
N GLN A 107 -7.14 15.54 -0.69
CA GLN A 107 -8.33 15.80 -1.51
C GLN A 107 -9.10 14.51 -1.82
N SER A 108 -8.38 13.43 -2.10
CA SER A 108 -8.98 12.11 -2.36
C SER A 108 -9.66 11.50 -1.12
N LEU A 109 -9.22 11.86 0.08
CA LEU A 109 -9.76 11.35 1.34
C LEU A 109 -10.90 12.21 1.90
N LEU A 110 -10.95 13.50 1.58
CA LEU A 110 -11.96 14.45 2.10
C LEU A 110 -13.41 14.15 1.66
N GLY A 111 -13.65 13.24 0.72
CA GLY A 111 -14.99 12.84 0.28
C GLY A 111 -15.70 11.80 1.17
N GLY A 112 -15.21 11.51 2.37
CA GLY A 112 -15.75 10.53 3.32
C GLY A 112 -15.66 11.01 4.77
N ASP A 113 -16.09 10.19 5.72
CA ASP A 113 -16.05 10.47 7.17
C ASP A 113 -14.63 10.30 7.76
N VAL A 114 -13.60 10.61 6.98
CA VAL A 114 -12.19 10.44 7.40
C VAL A 114 -11.66 11.75 7.98
N LYS A 115 -11.19 11.72 9.22
CA LYS A 115 -10.48 12.85 9.83
C LYS A 115 -9.05 12.89 9.30
N VAL A 116 -8.73 13.87 8.43
CA VAL A 116 -7.44 14.00 7.77
C VAL A 116 -6.68 15.21 8.27
N GLN A 117 -5.40 15.03 8.58
CA GLN A 117 -4.44 16.09 8.86
C GLN A 117 -3.43 16.16 7.70
N ALA A 118 -3.52 17.22 6.89
CA ALA A 118 -2.59 17.50 5.81
C ALA A 118 -1.24 17.99 6.37
N GLY A 119 -0.16 17.71 5.63
CA GLY A 119 1.18 18.14 6.01
C GLY A 119 1.66 17.58 7.34
N ALA A 120 1.14 16.41 7.73
CA ALA A 120 1.43 15.83 9.05
C ALA A 120 2.83 15.22 9.10
N GLU A 121 3.49 15.44 10.23
CA GLU A 121 4.61 14.61 10.66
C GLU A 121 4.11 13.42 11.47
N LEU A 122 4.87 12.33 11.44
CA LEU A 122 4.55 11.15 12.24
C LEU A 122 4.48 11.51 13.74
N SER A 123 3.35 11.25 14.36
CA SER A 123 3.12 11.53 15.79
C SER A 123 2.28 10.44 16.46
N PRO A 124 2.34 10.30 17.79
CA PRO A 124 1.54 9.33 18.53
C PRO A 124 0.03 9.56 18.48
N SER A 125 -0.42 10.75 18.09
CA SER A 125 -1.84 11.10 17.97
C SER A 125 -2.49 10.54 16.70
N LEU A 126 -1.69 10.12 15.72
CA LEU A 126 -2.18 9.54 14.49
C LEU A 126 -2.56 8.06 14.67
N GLY A 127 -3.64 7.65 14.04
CA GLY A 127 -3.97 6.23 13.89
C GLY A 127 -3.50 5.66 12.56
N VAL A 128 -3.44 6.49 11.51
CA VAL A 128 -2.91 6.10 10.20
C VAL A 128 -1.92 7.17 9.73
N TYR A 129 -0.85 6.73 9.08
CA TYR A 129 0.10 7.62 8.42
C TYR A 129 0.26 7.25 6.94
N CYS A 130 0.22 8.25 6.07
CA CYS A 130 0.36 8.09 4.61
C CYS A 130 1.62 8.80 4.14
N MET A 131 2.53 8.07 3.45
CA MET A 131 3.82 8.61 3.01
C MET A 131 4.30 8.01 1.70
N ASP A 132 5.26 8.67 1.05
CA ASP A 132 6.05 8.04 -0.01
C ASP A 132 7.20 7.20 0.58
N ALA A 133 7.74 6.30 -0.22
CA ALA A 133 8.74 5.31 0.19
C ALA A 133 10.20 5.79 0.07
N TYR A 134 10.46 7.12 0.00
CA TYR A 134 11.80 7.64 -0.33
C TYR A 134 12.59 8.20 0.84
N ASP A 135 12.04 8.13 2.05
CA ASP A 135 12.71 8.61 3.26
C ASP A 135 12.71 7.52 4.34
N SER A 136 13.90 7.12 4.76
CA SER A 136 14.11 6.14 5.84
C SER A 136 14.65 6.76 7.14
N THR A 137 14.79 8.09 7.21
CA THR A 137 15.35 8.77 8.39
C THR A 137 14.58 8.44 9.67
N ARG A 138 13.27 8.18 9.55
CA ARG A 138 12.37 7.78 10.64
C ARG A 138 11.91 6.32 10.58
N ALA A 139 12.66 5.43 9.88
CA ALA A 139 12.25 4.03 9.71
C ALA A 139 11.93 3.32 11.03
N LYS A 140 12.77 3.51 12.06
CA LYS A 140 12.53 2.93 13.39
C LYS A 140 11.24 3.42 14.05
N ASP A 141 10.95 4.71 13.90
CA ASP A 141 9.72 5.32 14.46
C ASP A 141 8.49 4.79 13.73
N LEU A 142 8.56 4.68 12.39
CA LEU A 142 7.50 4.12 11.55
C LEU A 142 7.20 2.65 11.89
N VAL A 143 8.24 1.83 11.98
CA VAL A 143 8.12 0.44 12.41
C VAL A 143 7.50 0.35 13.80
N GLY A 144 7.98 1.17 14.75
CA GLY A 144 7.43 1.25 16.11
C GLY A 144 5.97 1.72 16.13
N PHE A 145 5.60 2.65 15.26
CA PHE A 145 4.23 3.13 15.12
C PHE A 145 3.29 1.99 14.67
N VAL A 146 3.66 1.26 13.62
CA VAL A 146 2.86 0.13 13.14
C VAL A 146 2.81 -0.97 14.19
N LYS A 147 3.94 -1.33 14.81
CA LYS A 147 4.00 -2.35 15.87
C LYS A 147 3.01 -2.07 17.02
N ARG A 148 2.79 -0.80 17.36
CA ARG A 148 1.85 -0.39 18.41
C ARG A 148 0.38 -0.35 17.98
N GLY A 149 0.07 -0.61 16.71
CA GLY A 149 -1.29 -0.68 16.19
C GLY A 149 -1.63 0.41 15.16
N GLY A 150 -0.66 1.24 14.79
CA GLY A 150 -0.84 2.22 13.72
C GLY A 150 -0.99 1.59 12.35
N GLY A 151 -1.69 2.28 11.44
CA GLY A 151 -1.80 1.91 10.04
C GLY A 151 -0.83 2.71 9.17
N LEU A 152 -0.15 2.06 8.22
CA LEU A 152 0.76 2.73 7.29
C LEU A 152 0.32 2.50 5.84
N LEU A 153 0.10 3.59 5.11
CA LEU A 153 -0.08 3.58 3.66
C LEU A 153 1.19 4.16 3.03
N VAL A 154 1.89 3.34 2.24
CA VAL A 154 3.17 3.74 1.66
C VAL A 154 3.26 3.37 0.18
N GLY A 155 3.81 4.26 -0.65
CA GLY A 155 3.99 4.00 -2.08
C GLY A 155 5.30 4.54 -2.63
N GLY A 156 5.88 3.81 -3.60
CA GLY A 156 7.12 4.22 -4.23
C GLY A 156 7.48 3.39 -5.46
N GLN A 157 8.38 3.91 -6.30
CA GLN A 157 8.87 3.26 -7.52
C GLN A 157 10.34 2.88 -7.37
N ALA A 158 10.59 1.74 -6.78
CA ALA A 158 11.96 1.29 -6.50
C ALA A 158 12.81 1.05 -7.76
N TRP A 159 12.21 0.76 -8.91
CA TRP A 159 12.93 0.63 -10.18
C TRP A 159 13.65 1.94 -10.57
N HIS A 160 12.99 3.10 -10.34
CA HIS A 160 13.59 4.41 -10.61
C HIS A 160 14.74 4.70 -9.62
N TRP A 161 14.58 4.32 -8.37
CA TRP A 161 15.67 4.40 -7.40
C TRP A 161 16.84 3.47 -7.81
N ALA A 162 16.53 2.24 -8.24
CA ALA A 162 17.48 1.24 -8.72
C ALA A 162 18.31 1.73 -9.91
N SER A 163 17.72 2.51 -10.82
CA SER A 163 18.44 3.06 -11.97
C SER A 163 19.60 4.01 -11.59
N ARG A 164 19.56 4.55 -10.37
CA ARG A 164 20.56 5.48 -9.83
C ARG A 164 21.52 4.85 -8.82
N HIS A 165 21.09 3.78 -8.15
CA HIS A 165 21.83 3.19 -7.02
C HIS A 165 22.29 1.75 -7.24
N GLY A 166 21.74 1.07 -8.27
CA GLY A 166 21.99 -0.34 -8.56
C GLY A 166 20.81 -1.24 -8.16
N LYS A 167 20.45 -2.16 -9.04
CA LYS A 167 19.32 -3.07 -8.82
C LYS A 167 19.55 -4.04 -7.66
N GLU A 168 20.77 -4.47 -7.49
CA GLU A 168 21.22 -5.40 -6.44
C GLU A 168 21.05 -4.82 -5.03
N LYS A 169 20.99 -3.50 -4.92
CA LYS A 169 20.87 -2.80 -3.64
C LYS A 169 19.43 -2.62 -3.17
N VAL A 170 18.43 -2.75 -4.07
CA VAL A 170 17.04 -2.39 -3.80
C VAL A 170 16.48 -3.08 -2.57
N LEU A 171 16.69 -4.40 -2.45
CA LEU A 171 16.09 -5.15 -1.33
C LEU A 171 16.64 -4.71 0.03
N PHE A 172 17.87 -4.20 0.08
CA PHE A 172 18.54 -3.86 1.33
C PHE A 172 18.65 -2.37 1.59
N GLU A 173 18.76 -1.54 0.55
CA GLU A 173 19.04 -0.10 0.69
C GLU A 173 17.90 0.81 0.28
N PHE A 174 16.89 0.32 -0.49
CA PHE A 174 15.74 1.16 -0.83
C PHE A 174 15.02 1.62 0.44
N PRO A 175 14.79 2.94 0.63
CA PRO A 175 14.25 3.47 1.89
C PRO A 175 12.94 2.83 2.31
N GLY A 176 12.02 2.57 1.37
CA GLY A 176 10.74 1.90 1.64
C GLY A 176 10.93 0.52 2.28
N ASN A 177 11.93 -0.25 1.84
CA ASN A 177 12.20 -1.59 2.36
C ASN A 177 12.72 -1.58 3.80
N GLN A 178 13.32 -0.46 4.27
CA GLN A 178 13.69 -0.32 5.68
C GLN A 178 12.47 -0.30 6.62
N VAL A 179 11.28 -0.08 6.07
CA VAL A 179 10.03 -0.02 6.81
C VAL A 179 9.13 -1.21 6.49
N THR A 180 8.95 -1.56 5.21
CA THR A 180 7.96 -2.56 4.79
C THR A 180 8.41 -3.99 4.96
N SER A 181 9.74 -4.24 5.01
CA SER A 181 10.31 -5.58 5.19
C SER A 181 9.89 -6.26 6.50
N VAL A 182 9.65 -5.51 7.57
CA VAL A 182 9.17 -6.08 8.85
C VAL A 182 7.76 -6.66 8.74
N ALA A 183 7.01 -6.25 7.73
CA ALA A 183 5.67 -6.72 7.41
C ALA A 183 5.66 -7.63 6.16
N ASP A 184 6.79 -8.26 5.87
CA ASP A 184 6.95 -9.25 4.79
C ASP A 184 6.68 -8.72 3.37
N VAL A 185 6.78 -7.40 3.15
CA VAL A 185 6.58 -6.78 1.83
C VAL A 185 7.85 -6.03 1.42
N TYR A 186 8.35 -6.34 0.22
CA TYR A 186 9.54 -5.71 -0.35
C TYR A 186 9.22 -5.07 -1.70
N PHE A 187 9.63 -3.83 -1.90
CA PHE A 187 9.74 -3.25 -3.23
C PHE A 187 10.92 -3.90 -3.95
N THR A 188 10.73 -4.26 -5.24
CA THR A 188 11.82 -4.76 -6.07
C THR A 188 12.25 -3.72 -7.10
N GLY A 189 13.45 -3.88 -7.65
CA GLY A 189 13.97 -3.05 -8.74
C GLY A 189 13.44 -3.42 -10.13
N SER A 190 12.44 -4.30 -10.20
CA SER A 190 11.83 -4.74 -11.46
C SER A 190 10.73 -3.76 -11.88
N GLU A 191 10.94 -3.07 -12.99
CA GLU A 191 9.93 -2.24 -13.64
C GLU A 191 8.88 -3.12 -14.32
N ARG A 192 7.62 -2.67 -14.32
CA ARG A 192 6.49 -3.31 -15.01
C ARG A 192 5.85 -2.34 -16.00
N GLU A 193 5.30 -2.92 -17.05
CA GLU A 193 4.61 -2.17 -18.08
C GLU A 193 3.37 -1.48 -17.50
N THR A 194 3.04 -0.34 -18.11
CA THR A 194 1.77 0.36 -17.90
C THR A 194 0.64 -0.47 -18.51
N GLY A 195 -0.55 -0.40 -17.96
CA GLY A 195 -1.66 -1.15 -18.56
C GLY A 195 -2.93 -1.16 -17.73
N THR A 196 -3.82 -2.04 -18.17
CA THR A 196 -5.06 -2.37 -17.48
C THR A 196 -4.89 -3.73 -16.81
N PHE A 197 -5.11 -3.78 -15.51
CA PHE A 197 -5.01 -4.99 -14.71
C PHE A 197 -6.40 -5.39 -14.24
N SER A 198 -6.76 -6.65 -14.46
CA SER A 198 -8.02 -7.21 -13.97
C SER A 198 -7.85 -7.66 -12.53
N VAL A 199 -8.70 -7.15 -11.64
CA VAL A 199 -8.79 -7.64 -10.27
C VAL A 199 -9.79 -8.79 -10.24
N SER A 200 -9.32 -10.02 -10.03
CA SER A 200 -10.19 -11.18 -9.89
C SER A 200 -10.94 -11.16 -8.56
N LYS A 201 -12.19 -11.66 -8.57
CA LYS A 201 -12.95 -11.97 -7.35
C LYS A 201 -12.44 -13.22 -6.63
N GLU A 202 -11.76 -14.09 -7.37
CA GLU A 202 -11.21 -15.32 -6.82
C GLU A 202 -9.90 -15.01 -6.11
N MET A 203 -9.74 -15.61 -4.93
CA MET A 203 -8.48 -15.55 -4.22
C MET A 203 -7.39 -16.17 -5.09
N LEU A 204 -6.48 -15.34 -5.58
CA LEU A 204 -5.27 -15.86 -6.19
C LEU A 204 -4.46 -16.54 -5.08
N ARG A 205 -4.45 -17.87 -5.11
CA ARG A 205 -3.48 -18.65 -4.34
C ARG A 205 -2.15 -18.45 -5.04
N ILE A 206 -1.33 -17.56 -4.54
CA ILE A 206 0.07 -17.54 -4.94
C ILE A 206 0.68 -18.82 -4.38
N PRO A 207 1.30 -19.68 -5.23
CA PRO A 207 1.99 -20.85 -4.72
C PRO A 207 3.06 -20.37 -3.73
N LEU A 208 2.96 -20.80 -2.48
CA LEU A 208 4.06 -20.69 -1.54
C LEU A 208 5.21 -21.47 -2.16
N ILE A 209 6.33 -20.81 -2.40
CA ILE A 209 7.57 -21.50 -2.71
C ILE A 209 7.99 -22.16 -1.41
N THR A 210 7.54 -23.41 -1.21
CA THR A 210 8.10 -24.27 -0.17
C THR A 210 9.52 -24.63 -0.60
N GLN A 211 10.50 -24.13 0.15
CA GLN A 211 11.89 -24.62 0.06
C GLN A 211 11.97 -26.06 0.55
#